data_ab0f68b7e3ecb41d2c8494a690c66341
#
_entry.id   ab0f68b7e3ecb41d2c8494a690c66341
#
_cell.length_a   1.000
_cell.length_b   1.000
_cell.length_c   1.000
_cell.angle_alpha   90.00
_cell.angle_beta   90.00
_cell.angle_gamma   90.00
#
_symmetry.space_group_name_H-M   'P 1'
#
loop_
_entity.id
_entity.type
_entity.pdbx_description
1 polymer ?
#
loop_
_entity_poly.entity_id
_entity_poly.type
_entity_poly.pdbx_seq_one_letter_code
_entity_poly.pdbx_strand_id
1 'polypeptide(L)'
;MSSTKEDNSKNPARRAFFQEIGTGAAGLAVAAALAQLGAPVQAAAQESKPKTEPEKASSPFFKNPPPWPKGTIGDKYSHLFSTRLRENSIVPDIVPGPQAYFRGDSDLPGAKINMGWQIFVKPYRLELESHHHDTDEYLFFLGASLPDLVGSFDAEIEYFMGPEYEKHTITKATVLYIPAGLEHNPCDIKRVGKPMLFSALQLAPYFNGVYQTQGYMELKGMKKID
;
A
#
# COMPACT_ATOMS: atom_id res chain seq x y z
N MET A 1 39.27 27.09 17.66
CA MET A 1 39.28 25.83 16.94
C MET A 1 38.18 25.87 15.91
N SER A 2 38.59 26.04 14.65
CA SER A 2 37.70 26.28 13.50
C SER A 2 37.21 24.94 12.93
N SER A 3 35.91 24.73 12.92
CA SER A 3 35.27 23.57 12.31
C SER A 3 35.02 23.86 10.83
N THR A 4 35.82 23.26 9.95
CA THR A 4 35.62 23.28 8.51
C THR A 4 34.45 22.35 8.15
N LYS A 5 33.36 22.90 7.61
CA LYS A 5 32.29 22.16 6.94
C LYS A 5 32.81 21.74 5.56
N GLU A 6 32.93 20.43 5.33
CA GLU A 6 33.18 19.90 3.99
C GLU A 6 31.95 20.08 3.09
N ASP A 7 32.18 20.74 1.96
CA ASP A 7 31.21 20.94 0.88
C ASP A 7 31.10 19.67 0.03
N ASN A 8 30.01 18.93 0.20
CA ASN A 8 29.74 17.64 -0.43
C ASN A 8 29.11 17.76 -1.83
N SER A 9 29.25 18.92 -2.51
CA SER A 9 28.65 19.20 -3.83
C SER A 9 29.48 18.72 -5.04
N LYS A 10 30.64 18.08 -4.83
CA LYS A 10 31.60 17.72 -5.91
C LYS A 10 31.85 16.22 -6.04
N ASN A 11 30.79 15.41 -6.08
CA ASN A 11 30.96 13.98 -6.40
C ASN A 11 30.64 13.74 -7.88
N PRO A 12 31.65 13.40 -8.72
CA PRO A 12 31.47 13.23 -10.17
C PRO A 12 30.56 12.04 -10.56
N ALA A 13 30.35 11.09 -9.67
CA ALA A 13 29.44 9.94 -9.91
C ALA A 13 27.94 10.35 -9.96
N ARG A 14 27.56 11.51 -9.42
CA ARG A 14 26.18 12.03 -9.50
C ARG A 14 25.86 12.79 -10.79
N ARG A 15 26.86 13.22 -11.54
CA ARG A 15 26.65 13.95 -12.81
C ARG A 15 26.46 13.05 -14.02
N ALA A 16 26.89 11.79 -13.97
CA ALA A 16 26.75 10.84 -15.08
C ALA A 16 25.33 10.27 -15.21
N PHE A 17 24.53 10.29 -14.14
CA PHE A 17 23.17 9.71 -14.14
C PHE A 17 22.09 10.57 -14.80
N PHE A 18 22.36 11.88 -15.05
CA PHE A 18 21.35 12.79 -15.62
C PHE A 18 21.60 13.17 -17.09
N GLN A 19 22.57 12.55 -17.78
CA GLN A 19 22.93 12.89 -19.16
C GLN A 19 22.56 11.86 -20.23
N GLU A 20 21.92 10.75 -19.88
CA GLU A 20 21.54 9.69 -20.85
C GLU A 20 20.03 9.57 -21.15
N ILE A 21 19.22 10.58 -20.88
CA ILE A 21 17.82 10.61 -21.36
C ILE A 21 17.64 11.84 -22.26
N GLY A 22 18.14 11.74 -23.46
CA GLY A 22 17.90 12.72 -24.49
C GLY A 22 18.47 12.27 -25.83
N THR A 23 17.59 12.03 -26.77
CA THR A 23 17.77 11.73 -28.20
C THR A 23 17.71 10.26 -28.61
N GLY A 24 16.50 9.85 -28.96
CA GLY A 24 16.20 8.66 -29.77
C GLY A 24 15.00 8.95 -30.66
N ALA A 25 15.26 9.54 -31.81
CA ALA A 25 14.28 9.74 -32.88
C ALA A 25 13.99 8.39 -33.55
N ALA A 26 12.82 7.81 -33.31
CA ALA A 26 12.23 6.78 -34.17
C ALA A 26 10.72 6.70 -33.89
N GLY A 27 9.93 7.41 -34.65
CA GLY A 27 8.48 7.41 -34.50
C GLY A 27 7.71 8.23 -35.54
N LEU A 28 8.15 8.16 -36.79
CA LEU A 28 7.42 8.76 -37.90
C LEU A 28 7.41 7.79 -39.09
N ALA A 29 6.45 6.85 -39.08
CA ALA A 29 6.02 6.16 -40.29
C ALA A 29 4.84 5.21 -39.98
N VAL A 30 3.62 5.68 -39.69
CA VAL A 30 2.34 5.02 -40.01
C VAL A 30 1.24 6.09 -40.01
N ALA A 31 1.20 6.92 -41.05
CA ALA A 31 0.05 7.78 -41.33
C ALA A 31 0.00 8.09 -42.82
N ALA A 32 -0.14 7.05 -43.64
CA ALA A 32 -0.50 7.25 -45.07
C ALA A 32 -0.97 5.93 -45.68
N ALA A 33 -2.14 5.43 -45.28
CA ALA A 33 -2.90 4.43 -46.04
C ALA A 33 -4.33 4.26 -45.49
N LEU A 34 -5.19 5.27 -45.61
CA LEU A 34 -6.64 5.14 -45.48
C LEU A 34 -7.34 6.41 -46.03
N ALA A 35 -7.05 6.71 -47.30
CA ALA A 35 -7.81 7.68 -48.06
C ALA A 35 -8.16 7.05 -49.41
N GLN A 36 -9.08 6.12 -49.43
CA GLN A 36 -9.87 5.71 -50.61
C GLN A 36 -10.87 4.64 -50.15
N LEU A 37 -12.08 5.05 -49.88
CA LEU A 37 -13.32 4.34 -50.19
C LEU A 37 -14.47 5.23 -49.62
N GLY A 38 -14.91 6.15 -50.47
CA GLY A 38 -16.13 6.91 -50.25
C GLY A 38 -17.33 6.01 -50.54
N ALA A 39 -18.06 5.65 -49.48
CA ALA A 39 -19.44 5.27 -49.57
C ALA A 39 -20.16 5.78 -48.32
N PRO A 40 -21.31 6.44 -48.43
CA PRO A 40 -22.05 6.88 -47.25
C PRO A 40 -22.67 5.66 -46.59
N VAL A 41 -22.12 5.25 -45.44
CA VAL A 41 -22.77 4.29 -44.56
C VAL A 41 -23.91 5.05 -43.87
N GLN A 42 -25.12 4.85 -44.31
CA GLN A 42 -26.31 5.20 -43.52
C GLN A 42 -26.24 4.41 -42.21
N ALA A 43 -25.88 5.12 -41.14
CA ALA A 43 -25.96 4.59 -39.79
C ALA A 43 -27.46 4.42 -39.46
N ALA A 44 -27.97 3.20 -39.59
CA ALA A 44 -29.22 2.81 -38.98
C ALA A 44 -29.05 3.00 -37.45
N ALA A 45 -29.77 3.97 -36.89
CA ALA A 45 -29.85 4.12 -35.45
C ALA A 45 -30.51 2.84 -34.89
N GLN A 46 -29.66 1.92 -34.43
CA GLN A 46 -30.11 0.85 -33.57
C GLN A 46 -30.48 1.50 -32.23
N GLU A 47 -31.79 1.59 -31.97
CA GLU A 47 -32.30 1.84 -30.64
C GLU A 47 -31.67 0.81 -29.70
N SER A 48 -30.67 1.24 -28.93
CA SER A 48 -30.11 0.46 -27.85
C SER A 48 -31.20 0.23 -26.80
N LYS A 49 -31.72 -0.97 -26.71
CA LYS A 49 -32.55 -1.37 -25.56
C LYS A 49 -31.83 -0.94 -24.29
N PRO A 50 -32.54 -0.37 -23.31
CA PRO A 50 -31.91 0.00 -22.06
C PRO A 50 -31.19 -1.22 -21.50
N LYS A 51 -29.87 -1.11 -21.29
CA LYS A 51 -29.09 -2.15 -20.63
C LYS A 51 -29.72 -2.34 -19.26
N THR A 52 -30.40 -3.46 -19.05
CA THR A 52 -30.79 -3.90 -17.70
C THR A 52 -29.53 -3.88 -16.85
N GLU A 53 -29.53 -3.12 -15.76
CA GLU A 53 -28.42 -3.17 -14.79
C GLU A 53 -28.16 -4.64 -14.44
N PRO A 54 -26.89 -5.09 -14.42
CA PRO A 54 -26.60 -6.46 -14.03
C PRO A 54 -27.13 -6.67 -12.61
N GLU A 55 -27.83 -7.79 -12.43
CA GLU A 55 -28.37 -8.19 -11.13
C GLU A 55 -27.24 -8.17 -10.08
N LYS A 56 -27.33 -7.26 -9.13
CA LYS A 56 -26.30 -7.13 -8.08
C LYS A 56 -26.38 -8.34 -7.18
N ALA A 57 -25.28 -9.08 -7.10
CA ALA A 57 -25.18 -10.21 -6.18
C ALA A 57 -25.54 -9.75 -4.75
N SER A 58 -26.49 -10.45 -4.14
CA SER A 58 -26.86 -10.20 -2.75
C SER A 58 -25.92 -10.93 -1.80
N SER A 59 -25.77 -10.41 -0.57
CA SER A 59 -24.95 -11.07 0.45
C SER A 59 -25.49 -12.48 0.77
N PRO A 60 -24.62 -13.52 0.77
CA PRO A 60 -25.04 -14.87 1.11
C PRO A 60 -25.49 -15.04 2.58
N PHE A 61 -25.25 -14.04 3.43
CA PHE A 61 -25.60 -14.08 4.85
C PHE A 61 -27.08 -13.78 5.12
N PHE A 62 -27.83 -13.28 4.16
CA PHE A 62 -29.26 -12.94 4.32
C PHE A 62 -30.09 -13.78 3.36
N LYS A 63 -30.93 -14.70 3.87
CA LYS A 63 -31.88 -15.48 3.08
C LYS A 63 -32.93 -14.59 2.39
N ASN A 64 -33.38 -13.55 3.10
CA ASN A 64 -34.36 -12.57 2.64
C ASN A 64 -33.81 -11.18 3.01
N PRO A 65 -32.92 -10.61 2.24
CA PRO A 65 -32.42 -9.27 2.55
C PRO A 65 -33.56 -8.25 2.48
N PRO A 66 -33.59 -7.25 3.37
CA PRO A 66 -34.56 -6.17 3.27
C PRO A 66 -34.36 -5.44 1.93
N PRO A 67 -35.41 -4.77 1.43
CA PRO A 67 -35.27 -3.98 0.21
C PRO A 67 -34.19 -2.92 0.40
N TRP A 68 -33.38 -2.71 -0.63
CA TRP A 68 -32.32 -1.70 -0.59
C TRP A 68 -32.91 -0.31 -0.31
N PRO A 69 -32.39 0.44 0.66
CA PRO A 69 -32.94 1.75 1.00
C PRO A 69 -32.78 2.72 -0.18
N LYS A 70 -33.80 3.51 -0.40
CA LYS A 70 -33.71 4.63 -1.35
C LYS A 70 -32.89 5.75 -0.74
N GLY A 71 -31.64 5.77 -0.76
CA GLY A 71 -30.81 6.78 -0.13
C GLY A 71 -31.31 8.22 -0.31
N THR A 72 -30.86 9.11 0.55
CA THR A 72 -31.01 10.58 0.41
C THR A 72 -29.65 11.16 0.03
N ILE A 73 -29.65 12.18 -0.82
CA ILE A 73 -28.44 12.96 -1.11
C ILE A 73 -28.20 13.90 0.07
N GLY A 74 -27.01 13.83 0.67
CA GLY A 74 -26.61 14.69 1.78
C GLY A 74 -25.15 14.50 2.13
N ASP A 75 -24.61 15.41 2.92
CA ASP A 75 -23.20 15.46 3.32
C ASP A 75 -22.98 15.28 4.83
N LYS A 76 -24.06 15.06 5.59
CA LYS A 76 -24.03 14.94 7.05
C LYS A 76 -22.92 14.02 7.57
N TYR A 77 -22.65 12.94 6.87
CA TYR A 77 -21.65 11.92 7.25
C TYR A 77 -20.40 11.94 6.39
N SER A 78 -20.26 12.89 5.46
CA SER A 78 -19.11 12.98 4.55
C SER A 78 -17.78 13.07 5.29
N HIS A 79 -17.76 13.70 6.47
CA HIS A 79 -16.57 13.80 7.34
C HIS A 79 -16.08 12.46 7.89
N LEU A 80 -16.86 11.37 7.75
CA LEU A 80 -16.47 10.01 8.16
C LEU A 80 -15.80 9.21 7.03
N PHE A 81 -15.66 9.81 5.84
CA PHE A 81 -15.04 9.15 4.69
C PHE A 81 -13.69 9.78 4.39
N SER A 82 -12.64 8.95 4.36
CA SER A 82 -11.32 9.35 3.88
C SER A 82 -11.01 8.68 2.54
N THR A 83 -10.63 9.48 1.56
CA THR A 83 -10.13 9.01 0.25
C THR A 83 -8.62 9.19 0.11
N ARG A 84 -7.94 9.61 1.18
CA ARG A 84 -6.51 9.93 1.22
C ARG A 84 -5.69 8.76 1.76
N LEU A 85 -5.80 7.59 1.11
CA LEU A 85 -5.20 6.35 1.59
C LEU A 85 -3.87 6.01 0.90
N ARG A 86 -3.21 6.97 0.24
CA ARG A 86 -2.02 6.70 -0.58
C ARG A 86 -0.83 7.55 -0.13
N GLU A 87 0.34 6.94 -0.22
CA GLU A 87 1.63 7.61 -0.04
C GLU A 87 2.65 7.08 -1.04
N ASN A 88 3.66 7.89 -1.36
CA ASN A 88 4.78 7.43 -2.19
C ASN A 88 5.55 6.34 -1.46
N SER A 89 5.90 5.28 -2.16
CA SER A 89 6.83 4.29 -1.62
C SER A 89 8.23 4.90 -1.48
N ILE A 90 8.86 4.67 -0.32
CA ILE A 90 10.26 5.04 -0.09
C ILE A 90 11.22 4.03 -0.74
N VAL A 91 10.74 2.85 -1.12
CA VAL A 91 11.50 1.76 -1.73
C VAL A 91 10.75 1.18 -2.94
N PRO A 92 10.51 1.97 -4.01
CA PRO A 92 9.58 1.62 -5.09
C PRO A 92 9.94 0.35 -5.86
N ASP A 93 11.22 -0.04 -5.88
CA ASP A 93 11.68 -1.29 -6.51
C ASP A 93 11.32 -2.55 -5.70
N ILE A 94 10.96 -2.38 -4.43
CA ILE A 94 10.67 -3.45 -3.47
C ILE A 94 9.18 -3.44 -3.12
N VAL A 95 8.63 -2.25 -2.91
CA VAL A 95 7.22 -1.97 -2.71
C VAL A 95 6.76 -1.05 -3.82
N PRO A 96 6.19 -1.58 -4.93
CA PRO A 96 5.66 -0.74 -6.00
C PRO A 96 4.62 0.23 -5.44
N GLY A 97 4.73 1.47 -5.84
CA GLY A 97 3.90 2.51 -5.28
C GLY A 97 2.83 3.05 -6.22
N PRO A 98 1.91 3.83 -5.68
CA PRO A 98 1.84 4.24 -4.28
C PRO A 98 1.41 3.09 -3.37
N GLN A 99 1.94 3.07 -2.14
CA GLN A 99 1.47 2.21 -1.06
C GLN A 99 0.26 2.86 -0.36
N ALA A 100 -0.52 2.08 0.38
CA ALA A 100 -1.71 2.58 1.04
C ALA A 100 -1.51 2.68 2.56
N TYR A 101 -1.91 3.83 3.12
CA TYR A 101 -1.94 4.08 4.54
C TYR A 101 -3.24 4.76 4.95
N PHE A 102 -3.70 4.43 6.17
CA PHE A 102 -4.71 5.17 6.91
C PHE A 102 -4.04 5.69 8.19
N ARG A 103 -3.92 7.02 8.30
CA ARG A 103 -3.17 7.69 9.36
C ARG A 103 -4.06 8.11 10.55
N GLY A 104 -5.00 7.25 10.92
CA GLY A 104 -5.83 7.44 12.10
C GLY A 104 -6.50 8.81 12.18
N ASP A 105 -6.29 9.50 13.27
CA ASP A 105 -6.88 10.83 13.56
C ASP A 105 -6.50 11.91 12.54
N SER A 106 -5.33 11.79 11.89
CA SER A 106 -4.92 12.71 10.83
C SER A 106 -5.77 12.61 9.56
N ASP A 107 -6.36 11.46 9.29
CA ASP A 107 -7.20 11.21 8.12
C ASP A 107 -8.68 11.35 8.40
N LEU A 108 -9.08 10.90 9.60
CA LEU A 108 -10.46 10.99 10.10
C LEU A 108 -10.40 11.40 11.57
N PRO A 109 -10.76 12.63 11.91
CA PRO A 109 -10.77 13.10 13.29
C PRO A 109 -11.52 12.16 14.23
N GLY A 110 -10.88 11.74 15.32
CA GLY A 110 -11.43 10.81 16.29
C GLY A 110 -11.23 9.33 15.97
N ALA A 111 -10.60 8.97 14.85
CA ALA A 111 -10.25 7.56 14.54
C ALA A 111 -9.24 7.01 15.54
N LYS A 112 -9.41 5.73 15.90
CA LYS A 112 -8.64 5.05 16.95
C LYS A 112 -7.69 3.98 16.40
N ILE A 113 -7.54 3.90 15.08
CA ILE A 113 -6.62 2.95 14.43
C ILE A 113 -5.69 3.69 13.49
N ASN A 114 -4.52 3.12 13.30
CA ASN A 114 -3.57 3.46 12.26
C ASN A 114 -3.19 2.17 11.52
N MET A 115 -3.13 2.20 10.19
CA MET A 115 -2.80 0.99 9.44
C MET A 115 -2.15 1.31 8.09
N GLY A 116 -1.34 0.37 7.62
CA GLY A 116 -0.70 0.43 6.33
C GLY A 116 -0.85 -0.87 5.54
N TRP A 117 -0.89 -0.76 4.21
CA TRP A 117 -0.86 -1.89 3.28
C TRP A 117 0.27 -1.70 2.29
N GLN A 118 1.14 -2.70 2.20
CA GLN A 118 2.29 -2.71 1.31
C GLN A 118 2.34 -4.01 0.54
N ILE A 119 2.63 -3.95 -0.76
CA ILE A 119 2.87 -5.15 -1.57
C ILE A 119 4.37 -5.27 -1.79
N PHE A 120 4.99 -6.28 -1.18
CA PHE A 120 6.39 -6.59 -1.37
C PHE A 120 6.57 -7.51 -2.59
N VAL A 121 7.48 -7.15 -3.48
CA VAL A 121 7.83 -7.94 -4.68
C VAL A 121 9.27 -8.43 -4.65
N LYS A 122 10.07 -8.01 -3.66
CA LYS A 122 11.48 -8.42 -3.45
C LYS A 122 11.78 -8.56 -1.96
N PRO A 123 12.83 -9.31 -1.59
CA PRO A 123 13.34 -9.35 -0.22
C PRO A 123 13.64 -7.96 0.34
N TYR A 124 13.40 -7.77 1.63
CA TYR A 124 13.62 -6.50 2.30
C TYR A 124 13.68 -6.66 3.82
N ARG A 125 14.58 -5.93 4.45
CA ARG A 125 14.58 -5.77 5.92
C ARG A 125 13.67 -4.61 6.28
N LEU A 126 12.45 -4.94 6.67
CA LEU A 126 11.40 -3.95 6.92
C LEU A 126 11.70 -3.13 8.18
N GLU A 127 12.07 -3.82 9.27
CA GLU A 127 12.43 -3.22 10.54
C GLU A 127 13.73 -3.85 11.04
N LEU A 128 14.68 -3.02 11.49
CA LEU A 128 16.02 -3.46 11.91
C LEU A 128 16.18 -3.49 13.42
N GLU A 129 15.34 -2.78 14.15
CA GLU A 129 15.45 -2.59 15.60
C GLU A 129 14.20 -3.11 16.31
N SER A 130 14.39 -3.79 17.43
CA SER A 130 13.30 -4.18 18.31
C SER A 130 12.67 -2.95 18.95
N HIS A 131 11.36 -2.98 19.05
CA HIS A 131 10.55 -1.96 19.70
C HIS A 131 9.27 -2.57 20.26
N HIS A 132 8.53 -1.78 21.04
CA HIS A 132 7.20 -2.11 21.47
C HIS A 132 6.25 -0.93 21.32
N HIS A 133 4.96 -1.21 21.35
CA HIS A 133 3.91 -0.20 21.38
C HIS A 133 3.20 -0.25 22.73
N ASP A 134 2.58 0.84 23.13
CA ASP A 134 1.69 0.90 24.30
C ASP A 134 0.24 0.48 23.98
N THR A 135 0.00 0.04 22.76
CA THR A 135 -1.27 -0.47 22.25
C THR A 135 -1.07 -1.78 21.50
N ASP A 136 -2.14 -2.55 21.36
CA ASP A 136 -2.12 -3.76 20.55
C ASP A 136 -1.86 -3.49 19.08
N GLU A 137 -1.12 -4.40 18.44
CA GLU A 137 -0.86 -4.39 17.01
C GLU A 137 -1.23 -5.73 16.37
N TYR A 138 -1.66 -5.66 15.11
CA TYR A 138 -1.92 -6.83 14.27
C TYR A 138 -1.14 -6.71 12.98
N LEU A 139 -0.36 -7.75 12.65
CA LEU A 139 0.34 -7.84 11.38
C LEU A 139 -0.29 -8.92 10.52
N PHE A 140 -0.43 -8.62 9.23
CA PHE A 140 -0.99 -9.53 8.24
C PHE A 140 0.06 -9.79 7.17
N PHE A 141 0.40 -11.06 6.98
CA PHE A 141 1.27 -11.54 5.92
C PHE A 141 0.43 -12.43 5.00
N LEU A 142 0.03 -11.92 3.84
CA LEU A 142 -0.87 -12.60 2.91
C LEU A 142 -0.27 -12.65 1.51
N GLY A 143 -0.75 -13.55 0.66
CA GLY A 143 -0.47 -13.45 -0.77
C GLY A 143 -1.17 -12.25 -1.38
N ALA A 144 -0.63 -11.71 -2.47
CA ALA A 144 -1.23 -10.60 -3.20
C ALA A 144 -1.77 -11.00 -4.58
N SER A 145 -1.95 -12.29 -4.84
CA SER A 145 -2.48 -12.81 -6.11
C SER A 145 -3.94 -13.24 -5.96
N LEU A 146 -4.83 -12.57 -6.67
CA LEU A 146 -6.26 -12.90 -6.69
C LEU A 146 -6.53 -14.19 -7.49
N PRO A 147 -7.59 -14.94 -7.14
CA PRO A 147 -8.57 -14.66 -6.08
C PRO A 147 -8.20 -15.22 -4.69
N ASP A 148 -7.04 -15.85 -4.53
CA ASP A 148 -6.68 -16.59 -3.31
C ASP A 148 -5.53 -15.91 -2.56
N LEU A 149 -5.86 -15.05 -1.61
CA LEU A 149 -4.89 -14.34 -0.77
C LEU A 149 -4.17 -15.25 0.22
N VAL A 150 -4.74 -16.39 0.56
CA VAL A 150 -4.13 -17.34 1.51
C VAL A 150 -3.24 -18.33 0.78
N GLY A 151 -3.77 -19.03 -0.22
CA GLY A 151 -3.02 -20.03 -0.97
C GLY A 151 -1.98 -19.45 -1.93
N SER A 152 -2.07 -18.17 -2.28
CA SER A 152 -1.06 -17.52 -3.12
C SER A 152 0.17 -17.03 -2.36
N PHE A 153 0.19 -17.13 -1.02
CA PHE A 153 1.34 -16.71 -0.22
C PHE A 153 2.57 -17.56 -0.57
N ASP A 154 3.63 -16.90 -1.03
CA ASP A 154 4.90 -17.53 -1.42
C ASP A 154 6.06 -16.61 -1.01
N ALA A 155 6.32 -16.55 0.28
CA ALA A 155 7.41 -15.78 0.87
C ALA A 155 8.03 -16.52 2.05
N GLU A 156 9.19 -16.06 2.51
CA GLU A 156 9.84 -16.50 3.74
C GLU A 156 10.28 -15.27 4.53
N ILE A 157 9.84 -15.20 5.79
CA ILE A 157 10.08 -14.06 6.66
C ILE A 157 10.64 -14.57 7.98
N GLU A 158 11.76 -14.03 8.43
CA GLU A 158 12.25 -14.19 9.79
C GLU A 158 11.73 -13.03 10.63
N TYR A 159 10.99 -13.36 11.68
CA TYR A 159 10.38 -12.41 12.60
C TYR A 159 10.80 -12.71 14.02
N PHE A 160 11.17 -11.70 14.79
CA PHE A 160 11.71 -11.86 16.13
C PHE A 160 10.75 -11.27 17.17
N MET A 161 10.57 -12.00 18.28
CA MET A 161 9.65 -11.68 19.36
C MET A 161 10.36 -11.71 20.71
N GLY A 162 9.93 -10.84 21.61
CA GLY A 162 10.41 -10.76 22.98
C GLY A 162 11.82 -10.18 23.11
N PRO A 163 12.23 -9.84 24.34
CA PRO A 163 13.57 -9.31 24.63
C PRO A 163 14.68 -10.36 24.37
N GLU A 164 14.34 -11.64 24.33
CA GLU A 164 15.22 -12.76 23.99
C GLU A 164 15.41 -12.95 22.48
N TYR A 165 14.69 -12.19 21.63
CA TYR A 165 14.72 -12.30 20.17
C TYR A 165 14.35 -13.72 19.68
N GLU A 166 13.30 -14.31 20.24
CA GLU A 166 12.80 -15.61 19.77
C GLU A 166 12.44 -15.52 18.29
N LYS A 167 13.14 -16.34 17.46
CA LYS A 167 13.00 -16.31 16.02
C LYS A 167 11.86 -17.20 15.53
N HIS A 168 10.95 -16.62 14.78
CA HIS A 168 9.87 -17.30 14.07
C HIS A 168 10.07 -17.20 12.56
N THR A 169 9.82 -18.30 11.84
CA THR A 169 9.86 -18.32 10.38
C THR A 169 8.44 -18.42 9.84
N ILE A 170 8.02 -17.40 9.09
CA ILE A 170 6.69 -17.31 8.47
C ILE A 170 6.83 -17.77 7.02
N THR A 171 6.20 -18.90 6.67
CA THR A 171 6.18 -19.48 5.32
C THR A 171 4.76 -19.72 4.79
N LYS A 172 3.75 -19.32 5.55
CA LYS A 172 2.32 -19.41 5.20
C LYS A 172 1.64 -18.08 5.48
N ALA A 173 0.50 -17.85 4.85
CA ALA A 173 -0.35 -16.71 5.19
C ALA A 173 -0.64 -16.71 6.69
N THR A 174 -0.31 -15.60 7.35
CA THR A 174 -0.28 -15.49 8.81
C THR A 174 -0.90 -14.17 9.25
N VAL A 175 -1.66 -14.21 10.35
CA VAL A 175 -2.00 -13.04 11.15
C VAL A 175 -1.25 -13.18 12.47
N LEU A 176 -0.46 -12.17 12.80
CA LEU A 176 0.27 -12.08 14.07
C LEU A 176 -0.41 -11.06 14.97
N TYR A 177 -0.70 -11.42 16.20
CA TYR A 177 -1.16 -10.53 17.25
C TYR A 177 0.00 -10.19 18.19
N ILE A 178 0.21 -8.92 18.42
CA ILE A 178 1.27 -8.38 19.29
C ILE A 178 0.57 -7.59 20.40
N PRO A 179 0.52 -8.09 21.64
CA PRO A 179 -0.07 -7.34 22.74
C PRO A 179 0.78 -6.12 23.10
N ALA A 180 0.13 -5.11 23.64
CA ALA A 180 0.78 -3.90 24.14
C ALA A 180 1.97 -4.25 25.06
N GLY A 181 3.09 -3.58 24.87
CA GLY A 181 4.33 -3.74 25.64
C GLY A 181 5.20 -4.93 25.24
N LEU A 182 4.78 -5.80 24.32
CA LEU A 182 5.61 -6.91 23.86
C LEU A 182 6.66 -6.40 22.86
N GLU A 183 7.93 -6.58 23.20
CA GLU A 183 9.07 -6.35 22.29
C GLU A 183 8.95 -7.25 21.06
N HIS A 184 9.15 -6.65 19.87
CA HIS A 184 9.08 -7.36 18.60
C HIS A 184 9.97 -6.70 17.55
N ASN A 185 10.17 -7.41 16.44
CA ASN A 185 11.17 -7.08 15.40
C ASN A 185 12.62 -7.43 15.84
N PRO A 186 13.57 -7.58 14.91
CA PRO A 186 13.51 -7.27 13.47
C PRO A 186 12.51 -8.11 12.65
N CYS A 187 12.13 -7.55 11.48
CA CYS A 187 11.38 -8.25 10.44
C CYS A 187 12.22 -8.32 9.16
N ASP A 188 12.69 -9.51 8.82
CA ASP A 188 13.55 -9.74 7.66
C ASP A 188 12.82 -10.60 6.62
N ILE A 189 12.34 -10.00 5.55
CA ILE A 189 11.72 -10.69 4.41
C ILE A 189 12.84 -11.29 3.57
N LYS A 190 13.13 -12.58 3.76
CA LYS A 190 14.25 -13.31 3.16
C LYS A 190 14.01 -13.66 1.70
N ARG A 191 12.77 -14.01 1.37
CA ARG A 191 12.37 -14.46 0.04
C ARG A 191 10.97 -13.97 -0.28
N VAL A 192 10.78 -13.56 -1.53
CA VAL A 192 9.47 -13.26 -2.12
C VAL A 192 9.41 -13.98 -3.46
N GLY A 193 8.72 -15.11 -3.50
CA GLY A 193 8.51 -15.90 -4.72
C GLY A 193 7.34 -15.39 -5.54
N LYS A 194 6.30 -14.84 -4.87
CA LYS A 194 5.17 -14.13 -5.47
C LYS A 194 4.91 -12.86 -4.67
N PRO A 195 4.32 -11.81 -5.27
CA PRO A 195 3.94 -10.62 -4.52
C PRO A 195 3.18 -10.96 -3.26
N MET A 196 3.57 -10.37 -2.14
CA MET A 196 2.92 -10.56 -0.86
C MET A 196 2.40 -9.25 -0.29
N LEU A 197 1.20 -9.29 0.29
CA LEU A 197 0.62 -8.21 1.06
C LEU A 197 1.12 -8.28 2.50
N PHE A 198 1.74 -7.21 2.94
CA PHE A 198 1.97 -6.91 4.35
C PHE A 198 1.04 -5.79 4.80
N SER A 199 0.41 -5.95 5.94
CA SER A 199 -0.34 -4.88 6.58
C SER A 199 -0.04 -4.86 8.07
N ALA A 200 0.20 -3.67 8.61
CA ALA A 200 0.28 -3.42 10.04
C ALA A 200 -0.93 -2.59 10.45
N LEU A 201 -1.63 -3.03 11.50
CA LEU A 201 -2.75 -2.32 12.12
C LEU A 201 -2.44 -2.13 13.59
N GLN A 202 -2.29 -0.88 14.00
CA GLN A 202 -2.09 -0.48 15.38
C GLN A 202 -3.36 0.14 15.94
N LEU A 203 -3.77 -0.25 17.15
CA LEU A 203 -4.96 0.28 17.82
C LEU A 203 -4.68 1.64 18.49
N ALA A 204 -4.08 2.54 17.72
CA ALA A 204 -3.72 3.89 18.12
C ALA A 204 -4.10 4.89 17.03
N PRO A 205 -4.39 6.16 17.40
CA PRO A 205 -4.73 7.19 16.40
C PRO A 205 -3.56 7.58 15.50
N TYR A 206 -2.32 7.21 15.87
CA TYR A 206 -1.09 7.45 15.10
C TYR A 206 -0.18 6.25 15.24
N PHE A 207 0.77 6.09 14.31
CA PHE A 207 1.88 5.17 14.54
C PHE A 207 2.72 5.69 15.69
N ASN A 208 2.95 4.87 16.71
CA ASN A 208 3.87 5.14 17.81
C ASN A 208 4.68 3.88 18.13
N GLY A 209 5.82 4.05 18.75
CA GLY A 209 6.66 2.94 19.19
C GLY A 209 7.79 3.42 20.10
N VAL A 210 8.24 2.56 20.99
CA VAL A 210 9.41 2.79 21.85
C VAL A 210 10.54 1.91 21.35
N TYR A 211 11.55 2.52 20.77
CA TYR A 211 12.70 1.87 20.16
C TYR A 211 13.87 1.86 21.13
N GLN A 212 14.68 0.81 21.12
CA GLN A 212 15.79 0.63 22.06
C GLN A 212 16.84 1.75 21.94
N THR A 213 17.17 2.17 20.71
CA THR A 213 18.21 3.19 20.49
C THR A 213 17.66 4.61 20.32
N GLN A 214 16.41 4.75 19.87
CA GLN A 214 15.82 6.05 19.53
C GLN A 214 14.79 6.52 20.56
N GLY A 215 14.37 5.65 21.49
CA GLY A 215 13.32 5.94 22.45
C GLY A 215 11.94 6.05 21.79
N TYR A 216 11.06 6.86 22.38
CA TYR A 216 9.69 7.03 21.88
C TYR A 216 9.66 7.77 20.55
N MET A 217 8.99 7.16 19.57
CA MET A 217 8.73 7.73 18.25
C MET A 217 7.23 7.80 17.98
N GLU A 218 6.78 8.88 17.36
CA GLU A 218 5.41 9.07 16.92
C GLU A 218 5.39 9.67 15.52
N LEU A 219 4.72 9.00 14.58
CA LEU A 219 4.59 9.47 13.21
C LEU A 219 3.18 10.01 12.97
N LYS A 220 3.04 11.33 13.04
CA LYS A 220 1.83 12.06 12.66
C LYS A 220 1.97 12.58 11.24
N GLY A 221 0.98 12.30 10.41
CA GLY A 221 0.80 13.00 9.14
C GLY A 221 1.97 12.91 8.16
N MET A 222 2.35 11.71 7.72
CA MET A 222 3.26 11.59 6.57
C MET A 222 2.65 12.24 5.34
N LYS A 223 3.51 12.81 4.47
CA LYS A 223 3.07 13.52 3.27
C LYS A 223 2.36 12.55 2.32
N LYS A 224 1.12 12.86 1.96
CA LYS A 224 0.29 12.08 1.03
C LYS A 224 0.51 12.53 -0.41
N ILE A 225 0.20 11.61 -1.31
CA ILE A 225 0.07 11.91 -2.74
C ILE A 225 -1.34 12.42 -2.97
N ASP A 226 -1.46 13.58 -3.61
CA ASP A 226 -2.74 14.13 -4.08
C ASP A 226 -3.26 13.38 -5.32
#